data_b0d5f51276c3011918cc5e142252bb3c
#
_entry.id   b0d5f51276c3011918cc5e142252bb3c
#
_cell.length_a   1.000
_cell.length_b   1.000
_cell.length_c   1.000
_cell.angle_alpha   90.00
_cell.angle_beta   90.00
_cell.angle_gamma   90.00
#
_symmetry.space_group_name_H-M   'P 1'
#
loop_
_entity.id
_entity.type
_entity.pdbx_description
1 polymer ?
#
loop_
_entity_poly.entity_id
_entity_poly.type
_entity_poly.pdbx_seq_one_letter_code
_entity_poly.pdbx_strand_id
1 'polypeptide(L)'
;VYVKDPKGYYFDSEGVDREPYMAPGLVTPEKAARGKLPTDVWWHTIVPTSGREKTGYPTQKPEGVLRRIVQASSRPGDRVLDLFAGSGTTGAVAAALGRDAVLVDENPEAIAVMRRRMPAATVH
;
A
#
# COMPACT_ATOMS: atom_id res chain seq x y z
N VAL A 1 -0.66 -7.39 -13.76
CA VAL A 1 -0.61 -5.92 -13.89
C VAL A 1 -0.81 -5.56 -15.34
N TYR A 2 -1.69 -4.61 -15.59
CA TYR A 2 -1.98 -4.10 -16.94
C TYR A 2 -1.69 -2.61 -16.99
N VAL A 3 -1.21 -2.13 -18.14
CA VAL A 3 -0.97 -0.70 -18.40
C VAL A 3 -1.74 -0.28 -19.64
N LYS A 4 -2.30 0.93 -19.61
CA LYS A 4 -3.05 1.47 -20.76
C LYS A 4 -2.12 1.75 -21.94
N ASP A 5 -0.94 2.30 -21.65
CA ASP A 5 0.10 2.61 -22.63
C ASP A 5 1.42 1.94 -22.22
N PRO A 6 1.91 0.95 -22.98
CA PRO A 6 3.17 0.27 -22.68
C PRO A 6 4.40 1.18 -22.68
N LYS A 7 4.31 2.36 -23.32
CA LYS A 7 5.41 3.33 -23.41
C LYS A 7 5.27 4.47 -22.41
N GLY A 8 4.11 4.64 -21.80
CA GLY A 8 3.75 5.76 -20.93
C GLY A 8 3.44 5.39 -19.49
N TYR A 9 3.69 4.16 -19.04
CA TYR A 9 3.46 3.76 -17.66
C TYR A 9 4.57 4.28 -16.72
N TYR A 10 4.19 4.49 -15.45
CA TYR A 10 5.14 4.80 -14.39
C TYR A 10 5.45 3.55 -13.57
N PHE A 11 6.73 3.32 -13.33
CA PHE A 11 7.21 2.30 -12.40
C PHE A 11 8.50 2.78 -11.71
N ASP A 12 8.47 2.85 -10.39
CA ASP A 12 9.60 3.29 -9.55
C ASP A 12 10.05 2.16 -8.63
N SER A 13 11.10 1.45 -9.01
CA SER A 13 11.72 0.43 -8.17
C SER A 13 12.58 1.02 -7.04
N GLU A 14 13.06 2.25 -7.16
CA GLU A 14 13.90 2.88 -6.14
C GLU A 14 13.08 3.48 -4.99
N GLY A 15 11.86 3.95 -5.27
CA GLY A 15 10.92 4.46 -4.28
C GLY A 15 10.25 3.40 -3.41
N VAL A 16 10.44 2.11 -3.71
CA VAL A 16 9.88 1.01 -2.92
C VAL A 16 10.71 0.75 -1.67
N ASP A 17 10.04 0.54 -0.53
CA ASP A 17 10.69 0.19 0.72
C ASP A 17 11.57 -1.07 0.54
N ARG A 18 12.81 -0.98 0.94
CA ARG A 18 13.78 -2.07 0.80
C ARG A 18 13.70 -3.06 1.95
N GLU A 19 14.10 -4.28 1.68
CA GLU A 19 14.18 -5.36 2.67
C GLU A 19 15.63 -5.58 3.10
N PRO A 20 15.87 -5.93 4.38
CA PRO A 20 17.22 -6.27 4.82
C PRO A 20 17.71 -7.55 4.10
N TYR A 21 19.01 -7.66 3.91
CA TYR A 21 19.61 -8.93 3.50
C TYR A 21 19.49 -9.96 4.62
N MET A 22 19.10 -11.19 4.32
CA MET A 22 19.07 -12.29 5.28
C MET A 22 20.47 -12.66 5.80
N ALA A 23 21.51 -12.45 4.98
CA ALA A 23 22.90 -12.70 5.31
C ALA A 23 23.74 -11.44 5.00
N PRO A 24 23.65 -10.39 5.83
CA PRO A 24 24.29 -9.11 5.55
C PRO A 24 25.83 -9.19 5.49
N GLY A 25 26.44 -10.18 6.16
CA GLY A 25 27.88 -10.42 6.09
C GLY A 25 28.40 -10.95 4.73
N LEU A 26 27.51 -11.35 3.81
CA LEU A 26 27.88 -11.83 2.46
C LEU A 26 27.84 -10.72 1.40
N VAL A 27 27.52 -9.49 1.78
CA VAL A 27 27.50 -8.32 0.90
C VAL A 27 28.36 -7.20 1.47
N THR A 28 28.65 -6.17 0.66
CA THR A 28 29.39 -5.02 1.17
C THR A 28 28.58 -4.25 2.23
N PRO A 29 29.25 -3.56 3.18
CA PRO A 29 28.55 -2.78 4.22
C PRO A 29 27.54 -1.78 3.64
N GLU A 30 27.83 -1.14 2.52
CA GLU A 30 26.95 -0.18 1.84
C GLU A 30 25.69 -0.87 1.32
N LYS A 31 25.82 -2.08 0.73
CA LYS A 31 24.68 -2.87 0.27
C LYS A 31 23.86 -3.36 1.45
N ALA A 32 24.51 -3.83 2.52
CA ALA A 32 23.83 -4.26 3.72
C ALA A 32 23.00 -3.12 4.33
N ALA A 33 23.56 -1.92 4.43
CA ALA A 33 22.89 -0.74 4.96
C ALA A 33 21.74 -0.27 4.07
N ARG A 34 21.90 -0.28 2.75
CA ARG A 34 20.86 0.11 1.80
C ARG A 34 19.69 -0.88 1.75
N GLY A 35 19.95 -2.16 1.98
CA GLY A 35 18.99 -3.23 1.76
C GLY A 35 18.83 -3.60 0.29
N LYS A 36 18.02 -4.63 0.03
CA LYS A 36 17.68 -5.13 -1.32
C LYS A 36 16.26 -4.78 -1.71
N LEU A 37 15.98 -4.76 -3.00
CA LEU A 37 14.61 -4.73 -3.50
C LEU A 37 13.85 -5.98 -3.03
N PRO A 38 12.55 -5.85 -2.76
CA PRO A 38 11.70 -7.00 -2.47
C PRO A 38 11.74 -8.02 -3.61
N THR A 39 11.57 -9.28 -3.26
CA THR A 39 11.37 -10.36 -4.23
C THR A 39 9.91 -10.41 -4.69
N ASP A 40 9.57 -11.36 -5.55
CA ASP A 40 8.21 -11.69 -5.95
C ASP A 40 7.38 -12.36 -4.85
N VAL A 41 8.03 -12.84 -3.79
CA VAL A 41 7.39 -13.34 -2.56
C VAL A 41 7.50 -12.28 -1.48
N TRP A 42 6.34 -11.80 -1.00
CA TRP A 42 6.26 -10.75 0.01
C TRP A 42 5.83 -11.30 1.37
N TRP A 43 6.69 -11.13 2.36
CA TRP A 43 6.45 -11.58 3.73
C TRP A 43 5.61 -10.54 4.49
N HIS A 44 4.32 -10.49 4.17
CA HIS A 44 3.35 -9.72 4.93
C HIS A 44 2.39 -10.67 5.64
N THR A 45 2.38 -10.60 6.96
CA THR A 45 1.39 -11.32 7.78
C THR A 45 0.01 -10.67 7.63
N ILE A 46 -1.03 -11.42 7.96
CA ILE A 46 -2.36 -10.85 8.17
C ILE A 46 -2.30 -9.76 9.23
N VAL A 47 -3.24 -8.81 9.18
CA VAL A 47 -3.32 -7.75 10.18
C VAL A 47 -3.54 -8.39 11.57
N PRO A 48 -2.59 -8.25 12.50
CA PRO A 48 -2.72 -8.87 13.81
C PRO A 48 -3.87 -8.25 14.59
N THR A 49 -4.48 -9.03 15.49
CA THR A 49 -5.64 -8.60 16.28
C THR A 49 -5.37 -7.36 17.15
N SER A 50 -4.13 -7.18 17.58
CA SER A 50 -3.64 -6.02 18.36
C SER A 50 -2.90 -4.98 17.51
N GLY A 51 -2.90 -5.13 16.18
CA GLY A 51 -2.21 -4.20 15.28
C GLY A 51 -2.84 -2.81 15.26
N ARG A 52 -2.02 -1.77 15.22
CA ARG A 52 -2.49 -0.36 15.16
C ARG A 52 -3.37 -0.08 13.94
N GLU A 53 -3.12 -0.74 12.82
CA GLU A 53 -3.91 -0.62 11.59
C GLU A 53 -5.24 -1.37 11.62
N LYS A 54 -5.50 -2.18 12.67
CA LYS A 54 -6.68 -3.03 12.78
C LYS A 54 -7.96 -2.21 12.87
N THR A 55 -8.85 -2.38 11.89
CA THR A 55 -10.15 -1.70 11.85
C THR A 55 -11.31 -2.56 12.35
N GLY A 56 -11.09 -3.88 12.48
CA GLY A 56 -12.15 -4.85 12.76
C GLY A 56 -12.84 -5.41 11.52
N TYR A 57 -12.57 -4.85 10.33
CA TYR A 57 -13.15 -5.37 9.08
C TYR A 57 -12.57 -6.75 8.73
N PRO A 58 -13.42 -7.78 8.47
CA PRO A 58 -12.97 -9.18 8.42
C PRO A 58 -11.91 -9.47 7.35
N THR A 59 -11.98 -8.81 6.21
CA THR A 59 -11.09 -9.03 5.05
C THR A 59 -10.04 -7.94 4.86
N GLN A 60 -9.74 -7.18 5.92
CA GLN A 60 -8.73 -6.11 5.86
C GLN A 60 -7.38 -6.63 5.37
N LYS A 61 -6.82 -5.98 4.37
CA LYS A 61 -5.47 -6.24 3.86
C LYS A 61 -4.42 -5.46 4.68
N PRO A 62 -3.21 -6.01 4.87
CA PRO A 62 -2.10 -5.30 5.51
C PRO A 62 -1.68 -4.07 4.70
N GLU A 63 -1.40 -2.96 5.38
CA GLU A 63 -0.94 -1.73 4.73
C GLU A 63 0.36 -1.92 3.95
N GLY A 64 1.27 -2.77 4.44
CA GLY A 64 2.54 -3.01 3.78
C GLY A 64 2.43 -3.55 2.35
N VAL A 65 1.40 -4.34 2.05
CA VAL A 65 1.13 -4.83 0.68
C VAL A 65 0.75 -3.66 -0.23
N LEU A 66 -0.24 -2.86 0.20
CA LEU A 66 -0.73 -1.72 -0.58
C LEU A 66 0.33 -0.63 -0.71
N ARG A 67 1.10 -0.40 0.35
CA ARG A 67 2.21 0.57 0.37
C ARG A 67 3.21 0.28 -0.75
N ARG A 68 3.66 -0.96 -0.88
CA ARG A 68 4.58 -1.38 -1.93
C ARG A 68 4.01 -1.16 -3.33
N ILE A 69 2.74 -1.52 -3.55
CA ILE A 69 2.06 -1.32 -4.83
C ILE A 69 1.96 0.17 -5.18
N VAL A 70 1.50 0.98 -4.25
CA VAL A 70 1.31 2.43 -4.46
C VAL A 70 2.64 3.14 -4.70
N GLN A 71 3.70 2.80 -3.93
CA GLN A 71 5.04 3.36 -4.14
C GLN A 71 5.59 3.05 -5.53
N ALA A 72 5.48 1.80 -5.97
CA ALA A 72 6.02 1.39 -7.26
C ALA A 72 5.26 1.95 -8.46
N SER A 73 3.95 2.19 -8.33
CA SER A 73 3.05 2.39 -9.48
C SER A 73 2.46 3.79 -9.57
N SER A 74 2.81 4.71 -8.68
CA SER A 74 2.30 6.08 -8.68
C SER A 74 3.30 7.08 -8.11
N ARG A 75 3.14 8.36 -8.45
CA ARG A 75 3.91 9.48 -7.89
C ARG A 75 3.13 10.16 -6.76
N PRO A 76 3.78 10.85 -5.82
CA PRO A 76 3.09 11.82 -4.97
C PRO A 76 2.24 12.78 -5.80
N GLY A 77 1.00 13.02 -5.38
CA GLY A 77 0.02 13.82 -6.12
C GLY A 77 -0.81 13.06 -7.17
N ASP A 78 -0.44 11.84 -7.52
CA ASP A 78 -1.28 11.00 -8.39
C ASP A 78 -2.54 10.53 -7.67
N ARG A 79 -3.55 10.09 -8.44
CA ARG A 79 -4.80 9.55 -7.92
C ARG A 79 -4.84 8.03 -8.01
N VAL A 80 -5.17 7.39 -6.90
CA VAL A 80 -5.36 5.95 -6.77
C VAL A 80 -6.86 5.64 -6.73
N LEU A 81 -7.31 4.66 -7.50
CA LEU A 81 -8.70 4.20 -7.54
C LEU A 81 -8.79 2.77 -7.03
N ASP A 82 -9.71 2.53 -6.08
CA ASP A 82 -10.07 1.19 -5.60
C ASP A 82 -11.59 1.04 -5.63
N LEU A 83 -12.08 0.16 -6.50
CA LEU A 83 -13.51 -0.08 -6.72
C LEU A 83 -14.12 -1.11 -5.74
N PHE A 84 -13.30 -1.73 -4.89
CA PHE A 84 -13.70 -2.74 -3.91
C PHE A 84 -12.95 -2.51 -2.60
N ALA A 85 -13.07 -1.29 -2.08
CA ALA A 85 -12.16 -0.73 -1.09
C ALA A 85 -12.21 -1.40 0.31
N GLY A 86 -13.31 -2.08 0.65
CA GLY A 86 -13.47 -2.76 1.92
C GLY A 86 -13.18 -1.85 3.13
N SER A 87 -12.16 -2.18 3.88
CA SER A 87 -11.72 -1.36 5.03
C SER A 87 -11.01 -0.04 4.65
N GLY A 88 -10.83 0.25 3.35
CA GLY A 88 -10.15 1.46 2.87
C GLY A 88 -8.63 1.45 3.06
N THR A 89 -7.99 0.29 3.11
CA THR A 89 -6.53 0.21 3.28
C THR A 89 -5.80 0.94 2.16
N THR A 90 -6.26 0.81 0.91
CA THR A 90 -5.70 1.52 -0.24
C THR A 90 -5.71 3.03 -0.05
N GLY A 91 -6.84 3.58 0.42
CA GLY A 91 -6.97 5.02 0.67
C GLY A 91 -6.09 5.52 1.81
N ALA A 92 -6.02 4.78 2.92
CA ALA A 92 -5.18 5.14 4.04
C ALA A 92 -3.69 5.17 3.62
N VAL A 93 -3.25 4.19 2.86
CA VAL A 93 -1.88 4.11 2.34
C VAL A 93 -1.61 5.21 1.31
N ALA A 94 -2.53 5.46 0.37
CA ALA A 94 -2.41 6.51 -0.63
C ALA A 94 -2.24 7.88 0.04
N ALA A 95 -3.09 8.22 1.01
CA ALA A 95 -3.01 9.45 1.78
C ALA A 95 -1.68 9.58 2.54
N ALA A 96 -1.24 8.51 3.23
CA ALA A 96 0.03 8.49 3.95
C ALA A 96 1.25 8.70 3.04
N LEU A 97 1.13 8.36 1.78
CA LEU A 97 2.16 8.53 0.77
C LEU A 97 1.98 9.80 -0.09
N GLY A 98 1.03 10.67 0.24
CA GLY A 98 0.78 11.92 -0.49
C GLY A 98 0.10 11.72 -1.85
N ARG A 99 -0.74 10.71 -1.99
CA ARG A 99 -1.60 10.46 -3.16
C ARG A 99 -3.04 10.75 -2.80
N ASP A 100 -3.82 11.18 -3.80
CA ASP A 100 -5.28 11.21 -3.68
C ASP A 100 -5.85 9.79 -3.84
N ALA A 101 -7.01 9.54 -3.23
CA ALA A 101 -7.69 8.26 -3.40
C ALA A 101 -9.18 8.45 -3.69
N VAL A 102 -9.69 7.63 -4.60
CA VAL A 102 -11.13 7.43 -4.80
C VAL A 102 -11.43 5.98 -4.44
N LEU A 103 -12.32 5.79 -3.48
CA LEU A 103 -12.67 4.49 -2.92
C LEU A 103 -14.15 4.24 -3.14
N VAL A 104 -14.47 3.06 -3.63
CA VAL A 104 -15.85 2.63 -3.87
C VAL A 104 -16.07 1.29 -3.18
N ASP A 105 -17.20 1.15 -2.52
CA ASP A 105 -17.67 -0.13 -1.98
C ASP A 105 -19.20 -0.11 -1.88
N GLU A 106 -19.84 -1.24 -2.12
CA GLU A 106 -21.29 -1.37 -2.00
C GLU A 106 -21.76 -1.67 -0.57
N ASN A 107 -20.83 -2.14 0.30
CA ASN A 107 -21.16 -2.54 1.66
C ASN A 107 -21.20 -1.32 2.60
N PRO A 108 -22.34 -1.00 3.22
CA PRO A 108 -22.44 0.10 4.19
C PRO A 108 -21.48 -0.01 5.37
N GLU A 109 -21.13 -1.24 5.79
CA GLU A 109 -20.16 -1.47 6.86
C GLU A 109 -18.76 -1.04 6.42
N ALA A 110 -18.35 -1.34 5.17
CA ALA A 110 -17.11 -0.87 4.59
C ALA A 110 -17.04 0.66 4.57
N ILE A 111 -18.11 1.31 4.12
CA ILE A 111 -18.22 2.78 4.12
C ILE A 111 -18.07 3.35 5.54
N ALA A 112 -18.72 2.74 6.53
CA ALA A 112 -18.61 3.18 7.92
C ALA A 112 -17.17 3.02 8.47
N VAL A 113 -16.48 1.95 8.10
CA VAL A 113 -15.07 1.72 8.45
C VAL A 113 -14.18 2.76 7.80
N MET A 114 -14.34 3.01 6.50
CA MET A 114 -13.57 4.01 5.75
C MET A 114 -13.74 5.42 6.33
N ARG A 115 -14.95 5.83 6.69
CA ARG A 115 -15.22 7.13 7.35
C ARG A 115 -14.47 7.28 8.67
N ARG A 116 -14.43 6.25 9.50
CA ARG A 116 -13.68 6.28 10.77
C ARG A 116 -12.17 6.34 10.53
N ARG A 117 -11.67 5.65 9.51
CA ARG A 117 -10.25 5.57 9.18
C ARG A 117 -9.74 6.86 8.52
N MET A 118 -10.58 7.52 7.74
CA MET A 118 -10.26 8.71 6.96
C MET A 118 -11.31 9.79 7.18
N PRO A 119 -11.35 10.44 8.36
CA PRO A 119 -12.42 11.37 8.74
C PRO A 119 -12.47 12.64 7.87
N ALA A 120 -11.39 12.98 7.18
CA ALA A 120 -11.33 14.10 6.25
C ALA A 120 -11.83 13.76 4.83
N ALA A 121 -12.17 12.49 4.54
CA ALA A 121 -12.65 12.09 3.23
C ALA A 121 -14.08 12.58 2.99
N THR A 122 -14.35 13.08 1.78
CA THR A 122 -15.71 13.39 1.32
C THR A 122 -16.41 12.09 0.88
N VAL A 123 -17.66 11.93 1.23
CA VAL A 123 -18.48 10.77 0.87
C VAL A 123 -19.66 11.24 0.04
N HIS A 124 -19.87 10.60 -1.11
CA HIS A 124 -20.95 10.86 -2.05
C HIS A 124 -21.90 9.69 -2.13
#